data_fcd470c75806f7764c98cfde09034ee8
#
_entry.id   fcd470c75806f7764c98cfde09034ee8
#
_cell.length_a   1.000
_cell.length_b   1.000
_cell.length_c   1.000
_cell.angle_alpha   90.00
_cell.angle_beta   90.00
_cell.angle_gamma   90.00
#
_symmetry.space_group_name_H-M   'P 1'
#
loop_
_entity.id
_entity.type
_entity.pdbx_description
1 polymer ?
#
loop_
_entity_poly.entity_id
_entity_poly.type
_entity_poly.pdbx_seq_one_letter_code
_entity_poly.pdbx_strand_id
1 'polypeptide(L)'
;MTSTEYRQHDALGLAELVRRGDVTPLELLDAAIAEAEVQNPAINAIVTPLYEQGRRMLDQLPDGAAAADMPFRGVPFLLKDLELEWAGTPMKSGCRGYAGYVSTADSFAVAKYKQAGLIFFGKTNTPEFGLSPYTESQLYGPARNPWNLAYSPGGSSGGSAAAVAAGIVPAASASDGGGSIRIPASCCGLFGLMPSRGRASLGPGFGEMWQGAVRSHVVSRTVRDSAAFLDVIAGMSPGDPYTMGTSPESFLSQVGKRPKKLHIALTTQHPFPGQQTHTECVLGVQKTAKLLESLGHTVTEIALPYDHTVLSEMYLTMVLGETGATVRELADYLKRPARREDMELNTWALSRISEAYSAADFSYQKRHWNTLARRMGQLHETYDLLLMPTLSRPPIRIGELQNTPAENQLIKVIDTVGGLKLLKGSKQIDQLAEKSFGYIPFPPIANITGQPSMSVPLHHSADGLPVGSMFTAALGNEALLFQLAAQLEEAQPWVGNWPTGLA
;
A
#
# COMPACT_ATOMS: atom_id res chain seq x y z
N MET A 1 -8.98 23.21 -18.43
CA MET A 1 -9.73 22.59 -17.30
C MET A 1 -9.32 23.29 -16.01
N THR A 2 -10.27 23.70 -15.17
CA THR A 2 -9.97 24.27 -13.85
C THR A 2 -9.64 23.18 -12.83
N SER A 3 -8.94 23.53 -11.75
CA SER A 3 -8.64 22.65 -10.62
C SER A 3 -9.91 21.98 -10.03
N THR A 4 -10.97 22.73 -9.88
CA THR A 4 -12.25 22.22 -9.36
C THR A 4 -12.89 21.21 -10.31
N GLU A 5 -12.90 21.46 -11.61
CA GLU A 5 -13.40 20.52 -12.60
C GLU A 5 -12.55 19.25 -12.63
N TYR A 6 -11.22 19.38 -12.63
CA TYR A 6 -10.30 18.23 -12.62
C TYR A 6 -10.58 17.29 -11.45
N ARG A 7 -10.76 17.81 -10.24
CA ARG A 7 -11.00 17.02 -9.03
C ARG A 7 -12.38 16.33 -8.99
N GLN A 8 -13.34 16.74 -9.81
CA GLN A 8 -14.65 16.11 -9.88
C GLN A 8 -14.64 14.76 -10.61
N HIS A 9 -13.58 14.49 -11.38
CA HIS A 9 -13.47 13.28 -12.16
C HIS A 9 -12.51 12.28 -11.50
N ASP A 10 -12.83 11.00 -11.58
CA ASP A 10 -11.92 9.90 -11.33
C ASP A 10 -11.11 9.59 -12.61
N ALA A 11 -10.20 8.60 -12.56
CA ALA A 11 -9.30 8.33 -13.68
C ALA A 11 -10.04 7.90 -14.96
N LEU A 12 -11.07 7.06 -14.83
CA LEU A 12 -11.92 6.68 -15.95
C LEU A 12 -12.71 7.86 -16.50
N GLY A 13 -13.19 8.75 -15.62
CA GLY A 13 -13.88 9.98 -16.01
C GLY A 13 -12.98 10.94 -16.80
N LEU A 14 -11.73 11.13 -16.36
CA LEU A 14 -10.75 11.94 -17.10
C LEU A 14 -10.41 11.34 -18.47
N ALA A 15 -10.23 10.02 -18.54
CA ALA A 15 -10.00 9.32 -19.81
C ALA A 15 -11.19 9.45 -20.76
N GLU A 16 -12.42 9.45 -20.25
CA GLU A 16 -13.63 9.65 -21.04
C GLU A 16 -13.70 11.07 -21.63
N LEU A 17 -13.35 12.10 -20.86
CA LEU A 17 -13.25 13.48 -21.37
C LEU A 17 -12.26 13.59 -22.53
N VAL A 18 -11.09 12.93 -22.42
CA VAL A 18 -10.11 12.87 -23.51
C VAL A 18 -10.67 12.13 -24.72
N ARG A 19 -11.36 11.03 -24.53
CA ARG A 19 -11.95 10.22 -25.62
C ARG A 19 -12.99 11.00 -26.40
N ARG A 20 -13.77 11.83 -25.72
CA ARG A 20 -14.78 12.70 -26.34
C ARG A 20 -14.19 13.96 -26.98
N GLY A 21 -12.91 14.26 -26.71
CA GLY A 21 -12.27 15.49 -27.17
C GLY A 21 -12.68 16.73 -26.37
N ASP A 22 -13.29 16.57 -25.19
CA ASP A 22 -13.67 17.67 -24.29
C ASP A 22 -12.42 18.31 -23.66
N VAL A 23 -11.36 17.54 -23.47
CA VAL A 23 -10.04 17.98 -22.99
C VAL A 23 -8.93 17.21 -23.71
N THR A 24 -7.73 17.81 -23.78
CA THR A 24 -6.54 17.14 -24.29
C THR A 24 -5.74 16.48 -23.18
N PRO A 25 -4.92 15.44 -23.48
CA PRO A 25 -3.98 14.86 -22.50
C PRO A 25 -3.00 15.90 -21.90
N LEU A 26 -2.61 16.91 -22.68
CA LEU A 26 -1.74 17.99 -22.21
C LEU A 26 -2.44 18.85 -21.15
N GLU A 27 -3.70 19.23 -21.38
CA GLU A 27 -4.49 20.01 -20.41
C GLU A 27 -4.68 19.23 -19.09
N LEU A 28 -4.83 17.91 -19.14
CA LEU A 28 -4.89 17.08 -17.93
C LEU A 28 -3.57 17.04 -17.19
N LEU A 29 -2.46 16.86 -17.91
CA LEU A 29 -1.12 16.85 -17.30
C LEU A 29 -0.79 18.21 -16.68
N ASP A 30 -1.09 19.31 -17.38
CA ASP A 30 -0.86 20.66 -16.86
C ASP A 30 -1.71 20.95 -15.62
N ALA A 31 -2.96 20.49 -15.57
CA ALA A 31 -3.81 20.59 -14.38
C ALA A 31 -3.21 19.80 -13.20
N ALA A 32 -2.75 18.56 -13.42
CA ALA A 32 -2.14 17.75 -12.38
C ALA A 32 -0.80 18.35 -11.88
N ILE A 33 0.02 18.92 -12.77
CA ILE A 33 1.26 19.60 -12.39
C ILE A 33 0.95 20.86 -11.57
N ALA A 34 -0.04 21.67 -11.99
CA ALA A 34 -0.45 22.86 -11.24
C ALA A 34 -0.93 22.50 -9.83
N GLU A 35 -1.75 21.44 -9.68
CA GLU A 35 -2.14 20.92 -8.37
C GLU A 35 -0.93 20.45 -7.54
N ALA A 36 0.02 19.76 -8.17
CA ALA A 36 1.23 19.31 -7.49
C ALA A 36 2.07 20.50 -6.99
N GLU A 37 2.24 21.55 -7.79
CA GLU A 37 3.00 22.76 -7.41
C GLU A 37 2.35 23.50 -6.24
N VAL A 38 1.02 23.52 -6.16
CA VAL A 38 0.28 24.15 -5.06
C VAL A 38 0.31 23.30 -3.79
N GLN A 39 0.02 22.00 -3.90
CA GLN A 39 -0.23 21.15 -2.73
C GLN A 39 1.05 20.49 -2.18
N ASN A 40 1.96 20.08 -3.05
CA ASN A 40 3.13 19.27 -2.66
C ASN A 40 4.07 19.95 -1.65
N PRO A 41 4.30 21.27 -1.67
CA PRO A 41 5.13 21.93 -0.65
C PRO A 41 4.64 21.70 0.79
N ALA A 42 3.32 21.56 0.99
CA ALA A 42 2.74 21.32 2.31
C ALA A 42 2.75 19.83 2.70
N ILE A 43 2.53 18.92 1.73
CA ILE A 43 2.33 17.48 2.02
C ILE A 43 3.53 16.60 1.74
N ASN A 44 4.53 17.06 0.99
CA ASN A 44 5.74 16.30 0.61
C ASN A 44 5.43 14.90 0.04
N ALA A 45 4.42 14.85 -0.83
CA ALA A 45 3.94 13.61 -1.45
C ALA A 45 4.79 13.19 -2.64
N ILE A 46 5.25 14.14 -3.47
CA ILE A 46 6.07 13.91 -4.66
C ILE A 46 7.51 14.31 -4.33
N VAL A 47 8.43 13.34 -4.42
CA VAL A 47 9.85 13.51 -4.04
C VAL A 47 10.80 13.54 -5.23
N THR A 48 10.33 13.13 -6.40
CA THR A 48 11.06 13.21 -7.67
C THR A 48 10.09 13.68 -8.75
N PRO A 49 9.95 15.02 -8.97
CA PRO A 49 9.21 15.55 -10.09
C PRO A 49 9.85 15.13 -11.41
N LEU A 50 9.05 14.69 -12.39
CA LEU A 50 9.47 14.20 -13.70
C LEU A 50 8.59 14.82 -14.79
N TYR A 51 8.30 16.13 -14.66
CA TYR A 51 7.33 16.84 -15.51
C TYR A 51 7.71 16.80 -16.99
N GLU A 52 8.98 17.01 -17.30
CA GLU A 52 9.49 16.94 -18.68
C GLU A 52 9.41 15.52 -19.26
N GLN A 53 9.60 14.50 -18.43
CA GLN A 53 9.40 13.11 -18.85
C GLN A 53 7.92 12.82 -19.15
N GLY A 54 7.02 13.36 -18.29
CA GLY A 54 5.57 13.30 -18.52
C GLY A 54 5.17 13.96 -19.86
N ARG A 55 5.71 15.15 -20.15
CA ARG A 55 5.47 15.83 -21.45
C ARG A 55 5.95 15.00 -22.62
N ARG A 56 7.15 14.39 -22.54
CA ARG A 56 7.65 13.48 -23.58
C ARG A 56 6.81 12.22 -23.77
N MET A 57 6.13 11.74 -22.73
CA MET A 57 5.19 10.61 -22.89
C MET A 57 3.95 11.00 -23.70
N LEU A 58 3.52 12.27 -23.66
CA LEU A 58 2.41 12.75 -24.48
C LEU A 58 2.71 12.64 -25.98
N ASP A 59 3.96 12.96 -26.38
CA ASP A 59 4.42 12.85 -27.79
C ASP A 59 4.40 11.41 -28.31
N GLN A 60 4.38 10.44 -27.40
CA GLN A 60 4.40 9.00 -27.71
C GLN A 60 3.02 8.34 -27.61
N LEU A 61 1.98 9.11 -27.18
CA LEU A 61 0.62 8.56 -27.12
C LEU A 61 0.10 8.27 -28.53
N PRO A 62 -0.32 7.04 -28.81
CA PRO A 62 -0.88 6.71 -30.11
C PRO A 62 -2.23 7.40 -30.34
N ASP A 63 -2.53 7.65 -31.60
CA ASP A 63 -3.80 8.16 -32.08
C ASP A 63 -4.60 7.08 -32.83
N GLY A 64 -5.86 7.38 -33.17
CA GLY A 64 -6.72 6.53 -33.97
C GLY A 64 -7.08 5.20 -33.29
N ALA A 65 -7.08 4.11 -34.06
CA ALA A 65 -7.51 2.81 -33.58
C ALA A 65 -6.67 2.26 -32.42
N ALA A 66 -5.36 2.56 -32.39
CA ALA A 66 -4.49 2.12 -31.30
C ALA A 66 -4.78 2.82 -29.95
N ALA A 67 -5.45 3.99 -29.98
CA ALA A 67 -5.88 4.69 -28.79
C ALA A 67 -7.18 4.11 -28.17
N ALA A 68 -7.95 3.36 -28.94
CA ALA A 68 -9.25 2.80 -28.51
C ALA A 68 -9.12 1.80 -27.36
N ASP A 69 -8.03 1.07 -27.32
CA ASP A 69 -7.77 0.02 -26.31
C ASP A 69 -7.08 0.58 -25.03
N MET A 70 -6.91 1.91 -24.92
CA MET A 70 -6.29 2.55 -23.76
C MET A 70 -7.32 3.06 -22.75
N PRO A 71 -7.60 2.32 -21.67
CA PRO A 71 -8.64 2.71 -20.71
C PRO A 71 -8.35 4.02 -19.97
N PHE A 72 -7.06 4.40 -19.85
CA PHE A 72 -6.59 5.57 -19.13
C PHE A 72 -5.83 6.57 -20.02
N ARG A 73 -6.18 6.65 -21.32
CA ARG A 73 -5.47 7.50 -22.26
C ARG A 73 -5.37 8.95 -21.80
N GLY A 74 -4.12 9.39 -21.59
CA GLY A 74 -3.81 10.77 -21.23
C GLY A 74 -3.99 11.11 -19.75
N VAL A 75 -4.36 10.14 -18.90
CA VAL A 75 -4.59 10.38 -17.47
C VAL A 75 -3.24 10.53 -16.73
N PRO A 76 -3.04 11.63 -15.97
CA PRO A 76 -1.84 11.82 -15.16
C PRO A 76 -1.77 10.79 -14.02
N PHE A 77 -0.55 10.28 -13.79
CA PHE A 77 -0.32 9.22 -12.80
C PHE A 77 1.02 9.37 -12.10
N LEU A 78 1.08 8.98 -10.82
CA LEU A 78 2.29 9.00 -10.02
C LEU A 78 2.74 7.59 -9.66
N LEU A 79 4.05 7.35 -9.74
CA LEU A 79 4.66 6.08 -9.38
C LEU A 79 5.27 6.17 -7.97
N LYS A 80 5.04 5.16 -7.13
CA LYS A 80 5.74 5.02 -5.85
C LYS A 80 7.24 4.87 -6.10
N ASP A 81 8.08 5.52 -5.28
CA ASP A 81 9.55 5.42 -5.38
C ASP A 81 10.09 4.11 -4.77
N LEU A 82 9.40 3.01 -5.04
CA LEU A 82 9.75 1.66 -4.59
C LEU A 82 9.14 0.62 -5.55
N GLU A 83 9.92 -0.39 -5.99
CA GLU A 83 9.53 -1.53 -6.84
C GLU A 83 9.11 -1.19 -8.29
N LEU A 84 8.50 -0.04 -8.51
CA LEU A 84 7.95 0.37 -9.81
C LEU A 84 9.01 1.13 -10.61
N GLU A 85 9.90 0.36 -11.21
CA GLU A 85 10.95 0.89 -12.07
C GLU A 85 10.37 1.46 -13.37
N TRP A 86 10.79 2.68 -13.68
CA TRP A 86 10.56 3.33 -14.96
C TRP A 86 11.91 3.64 -15.60
N ALA A 87 12.22 2.97 -16.71
CA ALA A 87 13.49 3.05 -17.40
C ALA A 87 13.94 4.50 -17.65
N GLY A 88 15.20 4.80 -17.35
CA GLY A 88 15.78 6.12 -17.48
C GLY A 88 15.41 7.13 -16.38
N THR A 89 14.72 6.70 -15.33
CA THR A 89 14.35 7.58 -14.21
C THR A 89 14.94 7.11 -12.88
N PRO A 90 15.17 8.02 -11.92
CA PRO A 90 15.64 7.65 -10.59
C PRO A 90 14.62 6.79 -9.84
N MET A 91 15.11 5.79 -9.07
CA MET A 91 14.34 5.08 -8.04
C MET A 91 15.24 4.88 -6.82
N LYS A 92 14.96 5.60 -5.75
CA LYS A 92 15.86 5.64 -4.59
C LYS A 92 15.36 4.81 -3.41
N SER A 93 14.12 4.33 -3.44
CA SER A 93 13.52 3.48 -2.39
C SER A 93 13.62 4.10 -0.97
N GLY A 94 13.58 5.44 -0.88
CA GLY A 94 13.79 6.18 0.36
C GLY A 94 15.20 6.04 0.98
N CYS A 95 16.17 5.45 0.26
CA CYS A 95 17.50 5.09 0.76
C CYS A 95 18.60 5.97 0.16
N ARG A 96 19.48 6.48 1.02
CA ARG A 96 20.64 7.30 0.60
C ARG A 96 21.61 6.53 -0.28
N GLY A 97 21.78 5.24 -0.02
CA GLY A 97 22.68 4.39 -0.78
C GLY A 97 22.27 4.24 -2.26
N TYR A 98 20.99 4.42 -2.58
CA TYR A 98 20.48 4.43 -3.95
C TYR A 98 20.32 5.84 -4.53
N ALA A 99 20.89 6.88 -3.92
CA ALA A 99 20.72 8.27 -4.39
C ALA A 99 21.08 8.47 -5.87
N GLY A 100 22.04 7.71 -6.41
CA GLY A 100 22.47 7.75 -7.82
C GLY A 100 21.86 6.65 -8.71
N TYR A 101 20.97 5.82 -8.18
CA TYR A 101 20.39 4.73 -8.98
C TYR A 101 19.38 5.25 -9.99
N VAL A 102 19.51 4.78 -11.23
CA VAL A 102 18.58 5.03 -12.33
C VAL A 102 18.12 3.69 -12.88
N SER A 103 16.82 3.50 -12.97
CA SER A 103 16.20 2.27 -13.49
C SER A 103 16.63 2.00 -14.92
N THR A 104 17.03 0.77 -15.23
CA THR A 104 17.50 0.36 -16.56
C THR A 104 16.40 -0.26 -17.42
N ALA A 105 15.32 -0.70 -16.80
CA ALA A 105 14.17 -1.32 -17.47
C ALA A 105 12.86 -0.86 -16.79
N ASP A 106 11.75 -1.02 -17.50
CA ASP A 106 10.42 -0.88 -16.89
C ASP A 106 10.07 -2.16 -16.14
N SER A 107 9.47 -2.02 -14.94
CA SER A 107 8.75 -3.14 -14.34
C SER A 107 7.52 -3.50 -15.19
N PHE A 108 7.04 -4.75 -15.10
CA PHE A 108 5.89 -5.18 -15.91
C PHE A 108 4.64 -4.35 -15.62
N ALA A 109 4.40 -3.95 -14.37
CA ALA A 109 3.31 -3.06 -14.03
C ALA A 109 3.47 -1.69 -14.71
N VAL A 110 4.67 -1.11 -14.72
CA VAL A 110 4.95 0.17 -15.41
C VAL A 110 4.73 0.04 -16.91
N ALA A 111 5.18 -1.05 -17.54
CA ALA A 111 4.96 -1.29 -18.97
C ALA A 111 3.45 -1.39 -19.29
N LYS A 112 2.66 -2.11 -18.47
CA LYS A 112 1.20 -2.22 -18.62
C LYS A 112 0.50 -0.88 -18.39
N TYR A 113 0.93 -0.08 -17.43
CA TYR A 113 0.41 1.27 -17.20
C TYR A 113 0.66 2.20 -18.40
N LYS A 114 1.83 2.12 -19.03
CA LYS A 114 2.12 2.84 -20.29
C LYS A 114 1.18 2.37 -21.42
N GLN A 115 1.02 1.07 -21.58
CA GLN A 115 0.10 0.49 -22.56
C GLN A 115 -1.36 0.93 -22.34
N ALA A 116 -1.76 1.13 -21.09
CA ALA A 116 -3.07 1.66 -20.74
C ALA A 116 -3.24 3.18 -21.01
N GLY A 117 -2.18 3.88 -21.41
CA GLY A 117 -2.19 5.29 -21.79
C GLY A 117 -1.98 6.27 -20.63
N LEU A 118 -1.51 5.83 -19.48
CA LEU A 118 -1.19 6.70 -18.34
C LEU A 118 0.05 7.56 -18.61
N ILE A 119 0.02 8.79 -18.11
CA ILE A 119 1.12 9.76 -18.21
C ILE A 119 1.79 9.91 -16.85
N PHE A 120 3.02 9.40 -16.71
CA PHE A 120 3.78 9.50 -15.47
C PHE A 120 4.49 10.84 -15.39
N PHE A 121 4.38 11.53 -14.24
CA PHE A 121 5.01 12.84 -14.08
C PHE A 121 5.75 13.02 -12.75
N GLY A 122 5.91 11.93 -11.96
CA GLY A 122 6.67 11.99 -10.72
C GLY A 122 6.71 10.68 -9.94
N LYS A 123 7.62 10.64 -8.95
CA LYS A 123 7.72 9.56 -7.96
C LYS A 123 7.23 10.04 -6.60
N THR A 124 6.46 9.20 -5.90
CA THR A 124 5.89 9.53 -4.60
C THR A 124 6.74 9.06 -3.44
N ASN A 125 6.64 9.77 -2.32
CA ASN A 125 7.37 9.52 -1.09
C ASN A 125 7.06 8.14 -0.48
N THR A 126 8.10 7.49 0.05
CA THR A 126 8.06 6.19 0.72
C THR A 126 9.10 6.17 1.85
N PRO A 127 8.89 5.44 2.96
CA PRO A 127 9.95 5.18 3.91
C PRO A 127 11.02 4.27 3.29
N GLU A 128 12.20 4.25 3.88
CA GLU A 128 13.31 3.44 3.38
C GLU A 128 12.90 1.97 3.22
N PHE A 129 13.04 1.44 2.00
CA PHE A 129 12.69 0.08 1.59
C PHE A 129 11.24 -0.36 1.95
N GLY A 130 10.36 0.59 2.22
CA GLY A 130 8.98 0.28 2.62
C GLY A 130 8.83 -0.34 4.01
N LEU A 131 9.84 -0.29 4.85
CA LEU A 131 9.90 -1.01 6.14
C LEU A 131 9.03 -0.44 7.25
N SER A 132 8.44 0.76 7.06
CA SER A 132 7.64 1.43 8.09
C SER A 132 6.18 1.62 7.69
N PRO A 133 5.24 1.54 8.65
CA PRO A 133 3.81 1.81 8.42
C PRO A 133 3.48 3.31 8.39
N TYR A 134 4.48 4.16 8.31
CA TYR A 134 4.43 5.62 8.17
C TYR A 134 5.49 6.06 7.15
N THR A 135 5.34 7.24 6.56
CA THR A 135 6.21 7.72 5.47
C THR A 135 7.03 8.92 5.93
N GLU A 136 8.20 8.64 6.51
CA GLU A 136 9.07 9.63 7.15
C GLU A 136 10.55 9.28 6.92
N SER A 137 10.96 9.04 5.66
CA SER A 137 12.35 8.69 5.39
C SER A 137 13.30 9.87 5.69
N GLN A 138 14.51 9.55 6.13
CA GLN A 138 15.54 10.58 6.35
C GLN A 138 16.00 11.23 5.03
N LEU A 139 15.86 10.51 3.91
CA LEU A 139 16.25 11.03 2.60
C LEU A 139 15.30 12.12 2.12
N TYR A 140 14.00 11.96 2.32
CA TYR A 140 12.96 12.83 1.75
C TYR A 140 12.25 13.71 2.78
N GLY A 141 12.38 13.36 4.07
CA GLY A 141 11.55 13.93 5.12
C GLY A 141 10.13 13.35 5.13
N PRO A 142 9.30 13.74 6.10
CA PRO A 142 7.96 13.20 6.28
C PRO A 142 7.01 13.63 5.17
N ALA A 143 6.25 12.68 4.62
CA ALA A 143 5.00 12.97 3.96
C ALA A 143 3.94 13.34 5.01
N ARG A 144 3.02 14.24 4.66
CA ARG A 144 2.00 14.76 5.59
C ARG A 144 0.61 14.39 5.13
N ASN A 145 -0.25 14.10 6.11
CA ASN A 145 -1.63 13.75 5.83
C ASN A 145 -2.43 15.00 5.43
N PRO A 146 -3.07 15.04 4.25
CA PRO A 146 -3.87 16.19 3.81
C PRO A 146 -5.04 16.55 4.73
N TRP A 147 -5.55 15.60 5.50
CA TRP A 147 -6.61 15.85 6.49
C TRP A 147 -6.10 16.63 7.71
N ASN A 148 -4.83 16.43 8.08
CA ASN A 148 -4.16 17.21 9.12
C ASN A 148 -2.65 17.05 8.97
N LEU A 149 -1.96 18.14 8.64
CA LEU A 149 -0.53 18.16 8.32
C LEU A 149 0.40 17.77 9.49
N ALA A 150 -0.11 17.67 10.72
CA ALA A 150 0.63 17.17 11.87
C ALA A 150 0.69 15.65 11.96
N TYR A 151 -0.09 14.95 11.11
CA TYR A 151 -0.22 13.49 11.13
C TYR A 151 0.42 12.85 9.90
N SER A 152 0.80 11.58 10.06
CA SER A 152 1.31 10.74 8.98
C SER A 152 0.17 10.32 8.04
N PRO A 153 0.38 10.28 6.72
CA PRO A 153 -0.57 9.69 5.76
C PRO A 153 -0.55 8.16 5.80
N GLY A 154 0.12 7.56 6.80
CA GLY A 154 0.43 6.12 6.80
C GLY A 154 1.59 5.76 5.89
N GLY A 155 1.82 4.49 5.70
CA GLY A 155 2.93 3.94 4.91
C GLY A 155 2.74 2.45 4.53
N SER A 156 3.58 2.02 3.65
CA SER A 156 4.71 2.70 3.01
C SER A 156 4.33 3.52 1.77
N SER A 157 3.10 3.44 1.22
CA SER A 157 2.65 4.22 0.06
C SER A 157 2.01 5.56 0.48
N GLY A 158 2.57 6.22 1.53
CA GLY A 158 1.98 7.43 2.10
C GLY A 158 2.03 8.63 1.16
N GLY A 159 3.10 8.78 0.37
CA GLY A 159 3.17 9.82 -0.65
C GLY A 159 2.09 9.65 -1.73
N SER A 160 1.85 8.42 -2.19
CA SER A 160 0.78 8.12 -3.14
C SER A 160 -0.60 8.47 -2.57
N ALA A 161 -0.89 8.03 -1.34
CA ALA A 161 -2.16 8.32 -0.70
C ALA A 161 -2.35 9.82 -0.42
N ALA A 162 -1.31 10.52 0.02
CA ALA A 162 -1.36 11.97 0.22
C ALA A 162 -1.64 12.72 -1.09
N ALA A 163 -0.99 12.33 -2.19
CA ALA A 163 -1.22 12.93 -3.51
C ALA A 163 -2.66 12.72 -4.00
N VAL A 164 -3.22 11.51 -3.82
CA VAL A 164 -4.61 11.20 -4.23
C VAL A 164 -5.60 11.93 -3.33
N ALA A 165 -5.41 11.93 -2.01
CA ALA A 165 -6.30 12.63 -1.08
C ALA A 165 -6.28 14.14 -1.28
N ALA A 166 -5.12 14.72 -1.65
CA ALA A 166 -5.00 16.15 -1.99
C ALA A 166 -5.61 16.51 -3.37
N GLY A 167 -5.98 15.53 -4.19
CA GLY A 167 -6.53 15.75 -5.52
C GLY A 167 -5.52 16.06 -6.61
N ILE A 168 -4.23 15.77 -6.40
CA ILE A 168 -3.19 15.91 -7.42
C ILE A 168 -3.41 14.90 -8.56
N VAL A 169 -3.80 13.69 -8.23
CA VAL A 169 -4.17 12.62 -9.18
C VAL A 169 -5.36 11.83 -8.63
N PRO A 170 -6.20 11.24 -9.49
CA PRO A 170 -7.34 10.43 -9.05
C PRO A 170 -6.93 9.08 -8.46
N ALA A 171 -5.80 8.55 -8.90
CA ALA A 171 -5.18 7.32 -8.41
C ALA A 171 -3.67 7.40 -8.53
N ALA A 172 -2.95 6.67 -7.68
CA ALA A 172 -1.50 6.55 -7.74
C ALA A 172 -1.05 5.13 -7.42
N SER A 173 0.10 4.72 -7.97
CA SER A 173 0.63 3.38 -7.71
C SER A 173 0.98 3.20 -6.24
N ALA A 174 0.81 1.98 -5.76
CA ALA A 174 1.10 1.58 -4.40
C ALA A 174 1.50 0.11 -4.35
N SER A 175 2.18 -0.30 -3.30
CA SER A 175 2.50 -1.71 -3.03
C SER A 175 2.23 -2.05 -1.57
N ASP A 176 2.00 -3.32 -1.27
CA ASP A 176 1.54 -3.79 0.04
C ASP A 176 2.25 -5.09 0.43
N GLY A 177 3.24 -4.98 1.30
CA GLY A 177 3.95 -6.12 1.89
C GLY A 177 3.49 -6.47 3.32
N GLY A 178 2.83 -5.52 3.99
CA GLY A 178 2.29 -5.68 5.34
C GLY A 178 1.14 -4.74 5.66
N GLY A 179 0.47 -4.22 4.62
CA GLY A 179 -0.61 -3.25 4.73
C GLY A 179 -0.37 -1.97 3.94
N SER A 180 0.71 -1.86 3.18
CA SER A 180 1.19 -0.59 2.63
C SER A 180 0.35 0.01 1.48
N ILE A 181 -0.72 -0.63 1.02
CA ILE A 181 -1.84 -0.03 0.28
C ILE A 181 -2.95 0.37 1.26
N ARG A 182 -3.35 -0.56 2.13
CA ARG A 182 -4.52 -0.46 3.01
C ARG A 182 -4.33 0.53 4.14
N ILE A 183 -3.14 0.57 4.75
CA ILE A 183 -2.77 1.52 5.82
C ILE A 183 -2.90 2.97 5.33
N PRO A 184 -2.20 3.40 4.25
CA PRO A 184 -2.32 4.77 3.79
C PRO A 184 -3.71 5.07 3.20
N ALA A 185 -4.41 4.12 2.59
CA ALA A 185 -5.79 4.30 2.19
C ALA A 185 -6.69 4.63 3.40
N SER A 186 -6.55 3.88 4.51
CA SER A 186 -7.25 4.15 5.77
C SER A 186 -6.93 5.53 6.33
N CYS A 187 -5.64 5.90 6.39
CA CYS A 187 -5.20 7.18 6.94
C CYS A 187 -5.65 8.39 6.13
N CYS A 188 -5.83 8.23 4.82
CA CYS A 188 -6.11 9.33 3.90
C CYS A 188 -7.56 9.36 3.38
N GLY A 189 -8.45 8.48 3.85
CA GLY A 189 -9.85 8.46 3.43
C GLY A 189 -10.05 7.99 1.99
N LEU A 190 -9.27 6.97 1.58
CA LEU A 190 -9.24 6.43 0.23
C LEU A 190 -9.66 4.95 0.20
N PHE A 191 -9.98 4.47 -0.99
CA PHE A 191 -10.11 3.04 -1.26
C PHE A 191 -8.72 2.44 -1.56
N GLY A 192 -8.41 1.30 -0.94
CA GLY A 192 -7.18 0.58 -1.19
C GLY A 192 -7.39 -0.92 -1.14
N LEU A 193 -7.18 -1.60 -2.27
CA LEU A 193 -7.26 -3.04 -2.39
C LEU A 193 -5.87 -3.63 -2.61
N MET A 194 -5.49 -4.59 -1.78
CA MET A 194 -4.35 -5.48 -2.02
C MET A 194 -4.87 -6.76 -2.68
N PRO A 195 -4.44 -7.08 -3.92
CA PRO A 195 -4.92 -8.27 -4.63
C PRO A 195 -4.34 -9.57 -4.05
N SER A 196 -4.84 -10.70 -4.51
CA SER A 196 -4.32 -12.04 -4.19
C SER A 196 -2.88 -12.21 -4.63
N ARG A 197 -2.13 -13.05 -3.91
CA ARG A 197 -0.77 -13.48 -4.33
C ARG A 197 -0.84 -14.10 -5.72
N GLY A 198 0.06 -13.66 -6.63
CA GLY A 198 0.11 -14.13 -8.01
C GLY A 198 -0.96 -13.54 -8.93
N ARG A 199 -1.72 -12.50 -8.49
CA ARG A 199 -2.69 -11.80 -9.34
C ARG A 199 -2.01 -10.86 -10.33
N ALA A 200 -0.92 -10.21 -9.95
CA ALA A 200 -0.10 -9.33 -10.77
C ALA A 200 1.37 -9.70 -10.63
N SER A 201 2.13 -9.58 -11.72
CA SER A 201 3.56 -9.86 -11.77
C SER A 201 4.37 -8.74 -11.12
N LEU A 202 5.46 -9.10 -10.42
CA LEU A 202 6.47 -8.18 -9.89
C LEU A 202 7.73 -8.11 -10.79
N GLY A 203 7.69 -8.78 -11.96
CA GLY A 203 8.81 -8.85 -12.88
C GLY A 203 9.13 -7.52 -13.58
N PRO A 204 10.23 -7.49 -14.35
CA PRO A 204 11.19 -8.57 -14.54
C PRO A 204 12.23 -8.70 -13.42
N GLY A 205 12.35 -7.68 -12.54
CA GLY A 205 13.37 -7.65 -11.47
C GLY A 205 13.14 -8.70 -10.37
N PHE A 206 11.88 -9.02 -10.08
CA PHE A 206 11.52 -9.94 -9.00
C PHE A 206 10.50 -10.97 -9.48
N GLY A 207 10.68 -12.25 -9.12
CA GLY A 207 9.62 -13.25 -9.21
C GLY A 207 8.64 -13.10 -8.03
N GLU A 208 9.17 -12.89 -6.84
CA GLU A 208 8.42 -12.54 -5.63
C GLU A 208 9.26 -11.64 -4.72
N MET A 209 8.58 -10.87 -3.87
CA MET A 209 9.21 -10.08 -2.81
C MET A 209 8.61 -10.46 -1.47
N TRP A 210 9.44 -10.44 -0.42
CA TRP A 210 9.04 -10.78 0.95
C TRP A 210 8.29 -12.13 0.99
N GLN A 211 8.86 -13.12 0.32
CA GLN A 211 8.29 -14.48 0.26
C GLN A 211 6.84 -14.51 -0.26
N GLY A 212 6.53 -13.67 -1.24
CA GLY A 212 5.21 -13.51 -1.81
C GLY A 212 4.24 -12.71 -0.94
N ALA A 213 4.74 -11.96 0.06
CA ALA A 213 3.91 -11.05 0.83
C ALA A 213 3.62 -9.74 0.09
N VAL A 214 4.50 -9.28 -0.80
CA VAL A 214 4.34 -8.02 -1.55
C VAL A 214 3.41 -8.20 -2.75
N ARG A 215 2.52 -7.23 -2.95
CA ARG A 215 1.66 -7.07 -4.14
C ARG A 215 1.67 -5.60 -4.54
N SER A 216 1.64 -5.36 -5.84
CA SER A 216 1.51 -4.03 -6.42
C SER A 216 0.08 -3.79 -6.87
N HIS A 217 -0.42 -2.58 -6.65
CA HIS A 217 -1.70 -2.08 -7.16
C HIS A 217 -1.73 -0.54 -7.06
N VAL A 218 -2.89 0.04 -6.76
CA VAL A 218 -3.08 1.49 -6.58
C VAL A 218 -3.79 1.81 -5.27
N VAL A 219 -3.68 3.06 -4.83
CA VAL A 219 -4.68 3.73 -4.00
C VAL A 219 -5.51 4.64 -4.89
N SER A 220 -6.82 4.69 -4.69
CA SER A 220 -7.74 5.45 -5.53
C SER A 220 -8.85 6.10 -4.72
N ARG A 221 -9.52 7.09 -5.32
CA ARG A 221 -10.72 7.69 -4.71
C ARG A 221 -11.94 6.80 -4.91
N THR A 222 -12.09 6.19 -6.09
CA THR A 222 -13.26 5.39 -6.46
C THR A 222 -12.94 3.90 -6.53
N VAL A 223 -13.94 3.08 -6.27
CA VAL A 223 -13.85 1.61 -6.41
C VAL A 223 -13.65 1.22 -7.87
N ARG A 224 -14.31 1.90 -8.80
CA ARG A 224 -14.24 1.57 -10.22
C ARG A 224 -12.87 1.82 -10.83
N ASP A 225 -12.17 2.88 -10.41
CA ASP A 225 -10.79 3.10 -10.83
C ASP A 225 -9.89 1.95 -10.37
N SER A 226 -9.95 1.57 -9.08
CA SER A 226 -9.19 0.44 -8.57
C SER A 226 -9.44 -0.84 -9.37
N ALA A 227 -10.69 -1.15 -9.69
CA ALA A 227 -11.05 -2.33 -10.47
C ALA A 227 -10.45 -2.28 -11.89
N ALA A 228 -10.55 -1.14 -12.57
CA ALA A 228 -9.97 -0.95 -13.91
C ALA A 228 -8.43 -1.01 -13.88
N PHE A 229 -7.78 -0.44 -12.86
CA PHE A 229 -6.33 -0.59 -12.67
C PHE A 229 -5.91 -2.04 -12.43
N LEU A 230 -6.72 -2.84 -11.72
CA LEU A 230 -6.43 -4.26 -11.54
C LEU A 230 -6.57 -5.03 -12.85
N ASP A 231 -7.57 -4.71 -13.68
CA ASP A 231 -7.70 -5.29 -15.02
C ASP A 231 -6.46 -5.03 -15.88
N VAL A 232 -5.85 -3.83 -15.78
CA VAL A 232 -4.63 -3.48 -16.51
C VAL A 232 -3.44 -4.33 -16.06
N ILE A 233 -3.19 -4.48 -14.76
CA ILE A 233 -1.97 -5.15 -14.26
C ILE A 233 -2.13 -6.65 -14.06
N ALA A 234 -3.35 -7.17 -13.98
CA ALA A 234 -3.60 -8.59 -13.74
C ALA A 234 -2.97 -9.49 -14.81
N GLY A 235 -2.64 -10.71 -14.38
CA GLY A 235 -2.00 -11.71 -15.19
C GLY A 235 -0.54 -11.93 -14.84
N MET A 236 -0.05 -13.10 -15.27
CA MET A 236 1.34 -13.51 -15.03
C MET A 236 2.23 -13.13 -16.20
N SER A 237 3.50 -13.12 -15.91
CA SER A 237 4.59 -12.98 -16.88
C SER A 237 5.45 -14.23 -16.88
N PRO A 238 6.15 -14.54 -17.99
CA PRO A 238 7.06 -15.67 -18.02
C PRO A 238 8.08 -15.63 -16.89
N GLY A 239 8.17 -16.71 -16.11
CA GLY A 239 9.07 -16.82 -14.97
C GLY A 239 8.47 -16.47 -13.60
N ASP A 240 7.23 -16.03 -13.53
CA ASP A 240 6.57 -15.80 -12.24
C ASP A 240 6.41 -17.11 -11.45
N PRO A 241 6.72 -17.13 -10.13
CA PRO A 241 6.67 -18.34 -9.31
C PRO A 241 5.25 -18.75 -8.92
N TYR A 242 4.29 -17.83 -8.98
CA TYR A 242 2.88 -18.06 -8.66
C TYR A 242 2.00 -17.62 -9.81
N THR A 243 0.95 -18.40 -10.07
CA THR A 243 -0.08 -18.05 -11.03
C THR A 243 -1.46 -18.11 -10.37
N MET A 244 -2.19 -17.02 -10.50
CA MET A 244 -3.63 -17.05 -10.34
C MET A 244 -4.25 -17.22 -11.74
N GLY A 245 -5.22 -18.11 -11.87
CA GLY A 245 -5.99 -18.21 -13.10
C GLY A 245 -6.53 -16.85 -13.53
N THR A 246 -6.68 -16.63 -14.83
CA THR A 246 -7.33 -15.43 -15.36
C THR A 246 -8.76 -15.35 -14.83
N SER A 247 -9.18 -14.17 -14.38
CA SER A 247 -10.60 -13.93 -14.11
C SER A 247 -11.37 -14.07 -15.43
N PRO A 248 -12.45 -14.84 -15.47
CA PRO A 248 -13.26 -14.98 -16.69
C PRO A 248 -13.94 -13.68 -17.10
N GLU A 249 -14.12 -12.75 -16.18
CA GLU A 249 -14.69 -11.43 -16.39
C GLU A 249 -13.75 -10.35 -15.84
N SER A 250 -13.79 -9.13 -16.39
CA SER A 250 -13.02 -8.02 -15.89
C SER A 250 -13.49 -7.60 -14.48
N PHE A 251 -12.56 -7.13 -13.66
CA PHE A 251 -12.88 -6.62 -12.32
C PHE A 251 -13.76 -5.37 -12.40
N LEU A 252 -13.56 -4.53 -13.40
CA LEU A 252 -14.43 -3.37 -13.64
C LEU A 252 -15.88 -3.79 -13.88
N SER A 253 -16.11 -4.92 -14.58
CA SER A 253 -17.46 -5.44 -14.81
C SER A 253 -18.14 -5.96 -13.54
N GLN A 254 -17.39 -6.16 -12.46
CA GLN A 254 -17.94 -6.57 -11.16
C GLN A 254 -18.45 -5.36 -10.35
N VAL A 255 -17.93 -4.17 -10.62
CA VAL A 255 -18.40 -2.93 -9.99
C VAL A 255 -19.83 -2.65 -10.44
N GLY A 256 -20.73 -2.49 -9.49
CA GLY A 256 -22.17 -2.34 -9.76
C GLY A 256 -22.98 -3.63 -9.82
N LYS A 257 -22.36 -4.82 -9.85
CA LYS A 257 -23.05 -6.07 -9.57
C LYS A 257 -23.31 -6.19 -8.07
N ARG A 258 -24.56 -6.46 -7.69
CA ARG A 258 -24.88 -6.67 -6.28
C ARG A 258 -24.34 -8.03 -5.82
N PRO A 259 -23.61 -8.12 -4.70
CA PRO A 259 -23.26 -9.40 -4.12
C PRO A 259 -24.53 -10.10 -3.62
N LYS A 260 -24.50 -11.45 -3.60
CA LYS A 260 -25.51 -12.21 -2.87
C LYS A 260 -25.54 -11.79 -1.39
N LYS A 261 -26.54 -12.22 -0.64
CA LYS A 261 -26.51 -12.08 0.83
C LYS A 261 -25.25 -12.74 1.38
N LEU A 262 -24.39 -11.95 2.05
CA LEU A 262 -23.11 -12.41 2.59
C LEU A 262 -23.23 -12.74 4.08
N HIS A 263 -22.44 -13.70 4.52
CA HIS A 263 -22.18 -13.99 5.92
C HIS A 263 -20.75 -13.49 6.25
N ILE A 264 -20.65 -12.48 7.10
CA ILE A 264 -19.41 -11.75 7.36
C ILE A 264 -18.99 -11.97 8.82
N ALA A 265 -17.80 -12.54 9.02
CA ALA A 265 -17.17 -12.58 10.33
C ALA A 265 -16.66 -11.19 10.71
N LEU A 266 -16.79 -10.80 11.98
CA LEU A 266 -16.30 -9.54 12.52
C LEU A 266 -15.44 -9.78 13.75
N THR A 267 -14.29 -9.10 13.84
CA THR A 267 -13.54 -8.99 15.10
C THR A 267 -12.82 -7.66 15.20
N THR A 268 -12.77 -7.11 16.41
CA THR A 268 -11.98 -5.90 16.73
C THR A 268 -10.91 -6.18 17.77
N GLN A 269 -10.73 -7.46 18.13
CA GLN A 269 -9.80 -7.91 19.16
C GLN A 269 -8.35 -7.65 18.72
N HIS A 270 -7.57 -6.99 19.59
CA HIS A 270 -6.15 -6.78 19.37
C HIS A 270 -5.36 -8.08 19.67
N PRO A 271 -4.43 -8.53 18.78
CA PRO A 271 -3.72 -9.80 19.00
C PRO A 271 -2.66 -9.75 20.10
N PHE A 272 -2.06 -8.56 20.36
CA PHE A 272 -1.04 -8.45 21.39
C PHE A 272 -1.66 -8.40 22.79
N PRO A 273 -1.16 -9.22 23.74
CA PRO A 273 -1.68 -9.24 25.12
C PRO A 273 -1.57 -7.86 25.79
N GLY A 274 -2.63 -7.45 26.46
CA GLY A 274 -2.67 -6.16 27.17
C GLY A 274 -2.91 -4.94 26.30
N GLN A 275 -2.87 -5.07 24.97
CA GLN A 275 -3.23 -3.99 24.06
C GLN A 275 -4.72 -4.05 23.68
N GLN A 276 -5.26 -2.89 23.34
CA GLN A 276 -6.64 -2.74 22.90
C GLN A 276 -6.69 -1.95 21.59
N THR A 277 -7.64 -2.31 20.74
CA THR A 277 -7.99 -1.50 19.58
C THR A 277 -8.67 -0.21 20.07
N HIS A 278 -8.25 0.93 19.53
CA HIS A 278 -8.79 2.24 19.89
C HIS A 278 -10.27 2.34 19.60
N THR A 279 -11.00 3.01 20.49
CA THR A 279 -12.47 3.13 20.44
C THR A 279 -12.98 3.65 19.10
N GLU A 280 -12.31 4.60 18.45
CA GLU A 280 -12.68 5.10 17.11
C GLU A 280 -12.60 4.01 16.03
N CYS A 281 -11.59 3.13 16.09
CA CYS A 281 -11.46 2.02 15.15
C CYS A 281 -12.51 0.93 15.40
N VAL A 282 -12.82 0.65 16.65
CA VAL A 282 -13.92 -0.25 17.04
C VAL A 282 -15.26 0.32 16.56
N LEU A 283 -15.52 1.60 16.83
CA LEU A 283 -16.74 2.29 16.42
C LEU A 283 -16.91 2.31 14.90
N GLY A 284 -15.83 2.54 14.15
CA GLY A 284 -15.82 2.50 12.68
C GLY A 284 -16.31 1.15 12.16
N VAL A 285 -15.75 0.05 12.68
CA VAL A 285 -16.14 -1.32 12.30
C VAL A 285 -17.57 -1.64 12.72
N GLN A 286 -18.01 -1.21 13.91
CA GLN A 286 -19.39 -1.40 14.38
C GLN A 286 -20.41 -0.65 13.52
N LYS A 287 -20.10 0.58 13.10
CA LYS A 287 -20.93 1.34 12.13
C LYS A 287 -21.00 0.64 10.79
N THR A 288 -19.85 0.14 10.31
CA THR A 288 -19.78 -0.65 9.07
C THR A 288 -20.63 -1.92 9.18
N ALA A 289 -20.59 -2.63 10.30
CA ALA A 289 -21.44 -3.81 10.53
C ALA A 289 -22.92 -3.48 10.44
N LYS A 290 -23.37 -2.40 11.09
CA LYS A 290 -24.77 -1.94 11.01
C LYS A 290 -25.18 -1.56 9.59
N LEU A 291 -24.29 -0.92 8.83
CA LEU A 291 -24.53 -0.61 7.40
C LEU A 291 -24.70 -1.90 6.61
N LEU A 292 -23.83 -2.89 6.78
CA LEU A 292 -23.92 -4.20 6.12
C LEU A 292 -25.24 -4.92 6.44
N GLU A 293 -25.67 -4.91 7.70
CA GLU A 293 -26.95 -5.49 8.12
C GLU A 293 -28.14 -4.77 7.46
N SER A 294 -28.09 -3.44 7.37
CA SER A 294 -29.12 -2.64 6.66
C SER A 294 -29.17 -2.93 5.16
N LEU A 295 -28.05 -3.37 4.58
CA LEU A 295 -27.95 -3.81 3.18
C LEU A 295 -28.35 -5.29 2.96
N GLY A 296 -28.75 -5.99 4.04
CA GLY A 296 -29.26 -7.36 4.00
C GLY A 296 -28.23 -8.45 4.24
N HIS A 297 -27.00 -8.11 4.58
CA HIS A 297 -25.96 -9.09 4.94
C HIS A 297 -26.12 -9.56 6.39
N THR A 298 -25.46 -10.65 6.75
CA THR A 298 -25.39 -11.14 8.14
C THR A 298 -23.99 -10.91 8.66
N VAL A 299 -23.86 -10.27 9.83
CA VAL A 299 -22.58 -10.06 10.50
C VAL A 299 -22.55 -10.85 11.81
N THR A 300 -21.47 -11.59 12.04
CA THR A 300 -21.27 -12.41 13.25
C THR A 300 -19.94 -12.04 13.89
N GLU A 301 -19.97 -11.62 15.14
CA GLU A 301 -18.73 -11.38 15.89
C GLU A 301 -18.07 -12.71 16.26
N ILE A 302 -16.76 -12.80 16.03
CA ILE A 302 -15.94 -13.98 16.30
C ILE A 302 -14.71 -13.61 17.14
N ALA A 303 -14.12 -14.60 17.78
CA ALA A 303 -12.78 -14.46 18.36
C ALA A 303 -11.74 -14.29 17.23
N LEU A 304 -10.67 -13.55 17.51
CA LEU A 304 -9.57 -13.39 16.57
C LEU A 304 -8.97 -14.76 16.19
N PRO A 305 -8.89 -15.12 14.90
CA PRO A 305 -8.45 -16.46 14.49
C PRO A 305 -6.92 -16.67 14.53
N TYR A 306 -6.16 -15.73 15.08
CA TYR A 306 -4.70 -15.78 15.24
C TYR A 306 -4.27 -15.01 16.48
N ASP A 307 -3.04 -15.16 16.90
CA ASP A 307 -2.42 -14.44 18.03
C ASP A 307 -1.19 -13.63 17.58
N HIS A 308 -0.54 -12.95 18.52
CA HIS A 308 0.59 -12.07 18.28
C HIS A 308 1.82 -12.78 17.71
N THR A 309 1.98 -14.11 17.91
CA THR A 309 3.15 -14.86 17.41
C THR A 309 3.25 -14.82 15.90
N VAL A 310 2.11 -14.70 15.20
CA VAL A 310 2.10 -14.49 13.75
C VAL A 310 2.91 -13.26 13.33
N LEU A 311 2.86 -12.19 14.13
CA LEU A 311 3.56 -10.94 13.85
C LEU A 311 4.97 -10.92 14.46
N SER A 312 5.10 -11.29 15.74
CA SER A 312 6.37 -11.19 16.48
C SER A 312 7.38 -12.26 16.10
N GLU A 313 6.93 -13.38 15.55
CA GLU A 313 7.84 -14.46 15.14
C GLU A 313 7.84 -14.66 13.62
N MET A 314 6.69 -15.02 13.03
CA MET A 314 6.63 -15.40 11.61
C MET A 314 6.92 -14.22 10.69
N TYR A 315 6.20 -13.11 10.88
CA TYR A 315 6.34 -11.93 10.02
C TYR A 315 7.65 -11.18 10.29
N LEU A 316 8.03 -11.02 11.56
CA LEU A 316 9.31 -10.37 11.91
C LEU A 316 10.52 -11.13 11.35
N THR A 317 10.54 -12.47 11.43
CA THR A 317 11.63 -13.27 10.86
C THR A 317 11.76 -13.05 9.35
N MET A 318 10.64 -12.95 8.65
CA MET A 318 10.65 -12.61 7.22
C MET A 318 11.20 -11.20 6.98
N VAL A 319 10.72 -10.19 7.71
CA VAL A 319 11.19 -8.79 7.58
C VAL A 319 12.70 -8.70 7.83
N LEU A 320 13.21 -9.39 8.84
CA LEU A 320 14.66 -9.45 9.13
C LEU A 320 15.45 -10.07 7.97
N GLY A 321 15.01 -11.22 7.47
CA GLY A 321 15.69 -11.93 6.38
C GLY A 321 15.71 -11.10 5.09
N GLU A 322 14.57 -10.54 4.71
CA GLU A 322 14.43 -9.69 3.51
C GLU A 322 15.21 -8.38 3.64
N THR A 323 15.23 -7.75 4.83
CA THR A 323 16.08 -6.57 5.06
C THR A 323 17.56 -6.89 4.90
N GLY A 324 18.00 -8.05 5.44
CA GLY A 324 19.37 -8.51 5.25
C GLY A 324 19.73 -8.77 3.77
N ALA A 325 18.80 -9.32 2.99
CA ALA A 325 18.96 -9.52 1.55
C ALA A 325 19.05 -8.18 0.80
N THR A 326 18.15 -7.25 1.08
CA THR A 326 18.13 -5.90 0.48
C THR A 326 19.42 -5.12 0.75
N VAL A 327 20.01 -5.26 1.95
CA VAL A 327 21.31 -4.63 2.26
C VAL A 327 22.47 -5.27 1.50
N ARG A 328 22.39 -6.56 1.15
CA ARG A 328 23.37 -7.21 0.25
C ARG A 328 23.22 -6.70 -1.17
N GLU A 329 22.01 -6.59 -1.70
CA GLU A 329 21.74 -6.00 -3.01
C GLU A 329 22.26 -4.55 -3.10
N LEU A 330 22.08 -3.77 -2.03
CA LEU A 330 22.66 -2.43 -1.95
C LEU A 330 24.20 -2.48 -2.02
N ALA A 331 24.85 -3.42 -1.32
CA ALA A 331 26.30 -3.59 -1.38
C ALA A 331 26.78 -3.97 -2.79
N ASP A 332 26.04 -4.83 -3.50
CA ASP A 332 26.33 -5.20 -4.89
C ASP A 332 26.21 -4.00 -5.83
N TYR A 333 25.19 -3.16 -5.64
CA TYR A 333 25.06 -1.90 -6.40
C TYR A 333 26.21 -0.95 -6.12
N LEU A 334 26.57 -0.75 -4.84
CA LEU A 334 27.65 0.15 -4.42
C LEU A 334 29.05 -0.37 -4.81
N LYS A 335 29.18 -1.65 -5.21
CA LYS A 335 30.46 -2.34 -5.48
C LYS A 335 31.40 -2.33 -4.27
N ARG A 336 30.86 -2.27 -3.06
CA ARG A 336 31.56 -2.35 -1.77
C ARG A 336 30.60 -2.79 -0.67
N PRO A 337 31.12 -3.26 0.47
CA PRO A 337 30.26 -3.53 1.63
C PRO A 337 29.41 -2.31 2.01
N ALA A 338 28.12 -2.53 2.25
CA ALA A 338 27.24 -1.50 2.76
C ALA A 338 27.69 -1.03 4.16
N ARG A 339 27.48 0.23 4.44
CA ARG A 339 27.84 0.87 5.69
C ARG A 339 26.61 1.52 6.32
N ARG A 340 26.68 1.80 7.62
CA ARG A 340 25.57 2.44 8.35
C ARG A 340 25.17 3.81 7.75
N GLU A 341 26.12 4.52 7.17
CA GLU A 341 25.92 5.84 6.54
C GLU A 341 25.12 5.74 5.22
N ASP A 342 25.06 4.59 4.61
CA ASP A 342 24.35 4.36 3.34
C ASP A 342 22.83 4.24 3.54
N MET A 343 22.37 4.01 4.76
CA MET A 343 20.96 3.74 5.08
C MET A 343 20.55 4.32 6.43
N GLU A 344 19.28 4.17 6.79
CA GLU A 344 18.77 4.54 8.10
C GLU A 344 19.25 3.57 9.19
N LEU A 345 19.36 4.07 10.43
CA LEU A 345 19.84 3.29 11.56
C LEU A 345 18.99 2.04 11.83
N ASN A 346 17.67 2.15 11.64
CA ASN A 346 16.75 1.02 11.83
C ASN A 346 16.98 -0.07 10.78
N THR A 347 17.13 0.29 9.51
CA THR A 347 17.46 -0.64 8.43
C THR A 347 18.77 -1.34 8.70
N TRP A 348 19.81 -0.56 9.09
CA TRP A 348 21.10 -1.12 9.49
C TRP A 348 20.95 -2.11 10.64
N ALA A 349 20.26 -1.72 11.73
CA ALA A 349 20.07 -2.58 12.90
C ALA A 349 19.33 -3.88 12.54
N LEU A 350 18.24 -3.82 11.77
CA LEU A 350 17.50 -4.99 11.30
C LEU A 350 18.40 -5.91 10.47
N SER A 351 19.23 -5.37 9.57
CA SER A 351 20.16 -6.17 8.77
C SER A 351 21.22 -6.87 9.64
N ARG A 352 21.72 -6.19 10.69
CA ARG A 352 22.69 -6.79 11.63
C ARG A 352 22.05 -7.87 12.51
N ILE A 353 20.82 -7.65 12.98
CA ILE A 353 20.06 -8.66 13.74
C ILE A 353 19.77 -9.87 12.87
N SER A 354 19.48 -9.69 11.58
CA SER A 354 19.19 -10.79 10.65
C SER A 354 20.33 -11.81 10.53
N GLU A 355 21.58 -11.37 10.72
CA GLU A 355 22.76 -12.27 10.67
C GLU A 355 22.77 -13.34 11.78
N ALA A 356 21.96 -13.18 12.83
CA ALA A 356 21.78 -14.18 13.88
C ALA A 356 20.75 -15.27 13.54
N TYR A 357 19.98 -15.07 12.47
CA TYR A 357 18.96 -16.03 12.03
C TYR A 357 19.54 -16.95 10.95
N SER A 358 19.44 -18.25 11.19
CA SER A 358 19.88 -19.24 10.22
C SER A 358 18.85 -19.46 9.12
N ALA A 359 19.27 -20.09 8.02
CA ALA A 359 18.33 -20.55 6.99
C ALA A 359 17.28 -21.53 7.56
N ALA A 360 17.65 -22.31 8.60
CA ALA A 360 16.72 -23.20 9.28
C ALA A 360 15.64 -22.43 10.06
N ASP A 361 16.00 -21.35 10.78
CA ASP A 361 15.05 -20.49 11.48
C ASP A 361 14.06 -19.87 10.49
N PHE A 362 14.57 -19.31 9.40
CA PHE A 362 13.76 -18.69 8.36
C PHE A 362 12.79 -19.71 7.72
N SER A 363 13.29 -20.87 7.33
CA SER A 363 12.48 -21.93 6.72
C SER A 363 11.43 -22.49 7.70
N TYR A 364 11.77 -22.59 8.98
CA TYR A 364 10.85 -23.04 10.02
C TYR A 364 9.66 -22.06 10.15
N GLN A 365 9.93 -20.78 10.31
CA GLN A 365 8.89 -19.76 10.41
C GLN A 365 8.07 -19.65 9.11
N LYS A 366 8.68 -19.77 7.94
CA LYS A 366 7.97 -19.77 6.66
C LYS A 366 6.96 -20.93 6.53
N ARG A 367 7.24 -22.10 7.11
CA ARG A 367 6.28 -23.23 7.11
C ARG A 367 5.02 -22.91 7.91
N HIS A 368 5.13 -22.12 8.99
CA HIS A 368 3.98 -21.71 9.80
C HIS A 368 3.02 -20.78 9.03
N TRP A 369 3.52 -20.04 8.01
CA TRP A 369 2.65 -19.27 7.11
C TRP A 369 1.57 -20.14 6.45
N ASN A 370 1.94 -21.35 6.03
CA ASN A 370 0.98 -22.27 5.42
C ASN A 370 -0.07 -22.76 6.43
N THR A 371 0.31 -22.95 7.68
CA THR A 371 -0.64 -23.30 8.75
C THR A 371 -1.66 -22.20 8.97
N LEU A 372 -1.21 -20.94 9.03
CA LEU A 372 -2.10 -19.79 9.13
C LEU A 372 -2.99 -19.66 7.88
N ALA A 373 -2.43 -19.82 6.67
CA ALA A 373 -3.19 -19.74 5.43
C ALA A 373 -4.32 -20.77 5.37
N ARG A 374 -4.06 -22.02 5.85
CA ARG A 374 -5.11 -23.05 5.95
C ARG A 374 -6.19 -22.68 6.96
N ARG A 375 -5.81 -22.17 8.13
CA ARG A 375 -6.77 -21.70 9.16
C ARG A 375 -7.66 -20.60 8.61
N MET A 376 -7.08 -19.62 7.92
CA MET A 376 -7.83 -18.54 7.30
C MET A 376 -8.69 -19.04 6.11
N GLY A 377 -8.22 -20.04 5.36
CA GLY A 377 -9.04 -20.72 4.35
C GLY A 377 -10.26 -21.41 4.95
N GLN A 378 -10.10 -22.13 6.06
CA GLN A 378 -11.21 -22.78 6.77
C GLN A 378 -12.25 -21.78 7.31
N LEU A 379 -11.81 -20.58 7.75
CA LEU A 379 -12.74 -19.52 8.14
C LEU A 379 -13.69 -19.17 6.98
N HIS A 380 -13.19 -19.14 5.76
CA HIS A 380 -13.98 -18.82 4.57
C HIS A 380 -14.85 -19.99 4.05
N GLU A 381 -14.81 -21.17 4.67
CA GLU A 381 -15.82 -22.21 4.44
C GLU A 381 -17.15 -21.84 5.13
N THR A 382 -17.09 -21.01 6.16
CA THR A 382 -18.28 -20.56 6.93
C THR A 382 -18.65 -19.11 6.61
N TYR A 383 -17.66 -18.25 6.43
CA TYR A 383 -17.85 -16.81 6.25
C TYR A 383 -17.33 -16.35 4.88
N ASP A 384 -18.14 -15.63 4.14
CA ASP A 384 -17.73 -15.07 2.85
C ASP A 384 -16.57 -14.07 3.01
N LEU A 385 -16.58 -13.25 4.08
CA LEU A 385 -15.60 -12.20 4.37
C LEU A 385 -15.25 -12.15 5.86
N LEU A 386 -14.06 -11.63 6.14
CA LEU A 386 -13.64 -11.20 7.48
C LEU A 386 -13.52 -9.67 7.52
N LEU A 387 -14.26 -9.04 8.43
CA LEU A 387 -14.25 -7.60 8.71
C LEU A 387 -13.44 -7.32 9.97
N MET A 388 -12.46 -6.42 9.85
CA MET A 388 -11.61 -5.96 10.96
C MET A 388 -11.33 -4.45 10.83
N PRO A 389 -10.83 -3.76 11.85
CA PRO A 389 -10.20 -2.47 11.67
C PRO A 389 -9.02 -2.57 10.71
N THR A 390 -8.76 -1.54 9.89
CA THR A 390 -7.51 -1.49 9.12
C THR A 390 -6.31 -1.27 10.03
N LEU A 391 -6.47 -0.42 11.05
CA LEU A 391 -5.44 -0.05 12.01
C LEU A 391 -5.97 -0.23 13.43
N SER A 392 -5.07 -0.42 14.40
CA SER A 392 -5.46 -0.49 15.82
C SER A 392 -5.89 0.86 16.39
N ARG A 393 -5.49 1.96 15.79
CA ARG A 393 -5.83 3.34 16.17
C ARG A 393 -5.84 4.28 14.95
N PRO A 394 -6.47 5.47 15.04
CA PRO A 394 -6.44 6.48 13.98
C PRO A 394 -5.03 6.87 13.54
N PRO A 395 -4.87 7.66 12.47
CA PRO A 395 -3.57 8.14 12.01
C PRO A 395 -2.72 8.70 13.15
N ILE A 396 -1.43 8.36 13.14
CA ILE A 396 -0.45 8.77 14.16
C ILE A 396 0.18 10.12 13.81
N ARG A 397 0.68 10.82 14.83
CA ARG A 397 1.47 12.04 14.61
C ARG A 397 2.80 11.71 13.96
N ILE A 398 3.30 12.64 13.16
CA ILE A 398 4.66 12.56 12.59
C ILE A 398 5.68 12.45 13.74
N GLY A 399 6.58 11.47 13.62
CA GLY A 399 7.62 11.18 14.61
C GLY A 399 7.20 10.27 15.76
N GLU A 400 5.90 9.95 15.91
CA GLU A 400 5.38 9.23 17.09
C GLU A 400 5.92 7.79 17.23
N LEU A 401 6.14 7.08 16.10
CA LEU A 401 6.71 5.73 16.11
C LEU A 401 8.21 5.70 15.82
N GLN A 402 8.84 6.85 15.59
CA GLN A 402 10.28 6.91 15.44
C GLN A 402 10.99 6.58 16.76
N ASN A 403 12.24 6.18 16.66
CA ASN A 403 13.07 6.00 17.84
C ASN A 403 13.37 7.35 18.50
N THR A 404 13.36 7.36 19.81
CA THR A 404 13.86 8.48 20.60
C THR A 404 15.38 8.64 20.41
N PRO A 405 15.95 9.81 20.67
CA PRO A 405 17.41 10.00 20.64
C PRO A 405 18.17 9.00 21.55
N ALA A 406 17.59 8.63 22.70
CA ALA A 406 18.18 7.66 23.61
C ALA A 406 18.19 6.24 23.03
N GLU A 407 17.08 5.80 22.41
CA GLU A 407 17.01 4.51 21.70
C GLU A 407 18.04 4.48 20.55
N ASN A 408 18.13 5.54 19.75
CA ASN A 408 19.11 5.64 18.68
C ASN A 408 20.55 5.53 19.20
N GLN A 409 20.86 6.21 20.32
CA GLN A 409 22.18 6.12 20.94
C GLN A 409 22.46 4.71 21.46
N LEU A 410 21.48 4.05 22.06
CA LEU A 410 21.61 2.67 22.54
C LEU A 410 21.89 1.70 21.39
N ILE A 411 21.16 1.82 20.28
CA ILE A 411 21.38 0.99 19.08
C ILE A 411 22.82 1.16 18.56
N LYS A 412 23.32 2.42 18.48
CA LYS A 412 24.69 2.72 18.05
C LYS A 412 25.74 2.11 18.97
N VAL A 413 25.53 2.16 20.27
CA VAL A 413 26.46 1.56 21.26
C VAL A 413 26.49 0.04 21.13
N ILE A 414 25.32 -0.59 21.06
CA ILE A 414 25.20 -2.05 20.89
C ILE A 414 25.86 -2.48 19.57
N ASP A 415 25.64 -1.74 18.47
CA ASP A 415 26.25 -2.02 17.16
C ASP A 415 27.79 -1.95 17.23
N THR A 416 28.34 -0.93 17.89
CA THR A 416 29.79 -0.73 18.00
C THR A 416 30.51 -1.89 18.65
N VAL A 417 29.87 -2.59 19.61
CA VAL A 417 30.40 -3.79 20.25
C VAL A 417 29.97 -5.10 19.58
N GLY A 418 29.32 -5.03 18.42
CA GLY A 418 28.81 -6.19 17.67
C GLY A 418 27.63 -6.90 18.34
N GLY A 419 26.99 -6.25 19.32
CA GLY A 419 25.97 -6.85 20.18
C GLY A 419 24.59 -7.01 19.53
N LEU A 420 24.31 -6.39 18.36
CA LEU A 420 23.00 -6.48 17.72
C LEU A 420 22.58 -7.92 17.39
N LYS A 421 23.54 -8.78 17.02
CA LYS A 421 23.29 -10.19 16.75
C LYS A 421 22.84 -10.97 18.01
N LEU A 422 23.19 -10.50 19.20
CA LEU A 422 22.83 -11.14 20.47
C LEU A 422 21.39 -10.84 20.90
N LEU A 423 20.68 -9.97 20.17
CA LEU A 423 19.30 -9.63 20.48
C LEU A 423 18.29 -10.72 20.05
N LYS A 424 18.69 -11.69 19.22
CA LYS A 424 17.79 -12.79 18.82
C LYS A 424 17.20 -13.50 20.04
N GLY A 425 15.88 -13.63 20.09
CA GLY A 425 15.14 -14.25 21.20
C GLY A 425 15.16 -13.45 22.51
N SER A 426 15.52 -12.18 22.47
CA SER A 426 15.52 -11.31 23.62
C SER A 426 14.18 -10.55 23.75
N LYS A 427 13.85 -10.12 24.98
CA LYS A 427 12.69 -9.26 25.23
C LYS A 427 12.73 -7.96 24.43
N GLN A 428 13.89 -7.47 24.03
CA GLN A 428 14.05 -6.28 23.21
C GLN A 428 13.50 -6.48 21.79
N ILE A 429 13.66 -7.68 21.22
CA ILE A 429 13.07 -8.04 19.93
C ILE A 429 11.54 -8.12 20.05
N ASP A 430 11.01 -8.70 21.10
CA ASP A 430 9.56 -8.75 21.34
C ASP A 430 8.98 -7.34 21.49
N GLN A 431 9.64 -6.46 22.22
CA GLN A 431 9.25 -5.05 22.37
C GLN A 431 9.33 -4.28 21.03
N LEU A 432 10.34 -4.56 20.21
CA LEU A 432 10.46 -3.98 18.87
C LEU A 432 9.29 -4.43 17.99
N ALA A 433 8.96 -5.71 18.01
CA ALA A 433 7.82 -6.26 17.29
C ALA A 433 6.50 -5.63 17.76
N GLU A 434 6.30 -5.53 19.06
CA GLU A 434 5.12 -4.91 19.66
C GLU A 434 4.99 -3.43 19.27
N LYS A 435 6.05 -2.64 19.35
CA LYS A 435 6.09 -1.22 18.93
C LYS A 435 5.78 -1.08 17.44
N SER A 436 6.33 -1.95 16.60
CA SER A 436 6.20 -1.88 15.15
C SER A 436 4.84 -2.38 14.66
N PHE A 437 4.38 -3.52 15.19
CA PHE A 437 3.16 -4.18 14.71
C PHE A 437 1.92 -3.90 15.56
N GLY A 438 2.06 -3.35 16.76
CA GLY A 438 0.91 -2.96 17.60
C GLY A 438 0.03 -1.89 16.96
N TYR A 439 0.58 -1.05 16.09
CA TYR A 439 -0.19 -0.09 15.29
C TYR A 439 -0.90 -0.74 14.09
N ILE A 440 -0.31 -1.78 13.51
CA ILE A 440 -0.78 -2.45 12.28
C ILE A 440 -1.05 -3.95 12.47
N PRO A 441 -1.78 -4.37 13.52
CA PRO A 441 -1.86 -5.79 13.88
C PRO A 441 -2.71 -6.63 12.92
N PHE A 442 -3.50 -6.01 12.06
CA PHE A 442 -4.47 -6.68 11.20
C PHE A 442 -4.00 -6.87 9.75
N PRO A 443 -3.41 -5.85 9.06
CA PRO A 443 -3.12 -5.94 7.63
C PRO A 443 -2.12 -7.04 7.25
N PRO A 444 -1.01 -7.33 7.99
CA PRO A 444 -0.01 -8.30 7.57
C PRO A 444 -0.54 -9.72 7.38
N ILE A 445 -1.65 -10.05 8.02
CA ILE A 445 -2.25 -11.41 7.95
C ILE A 445 -2.60 -11.78 6.51
N ALA A 446 -3.25 -10.89 5.76
CA ALA A 446 -3.59 -11.12 4.37
C ALA A 446 -2.34 -11.20 3.46
N ASN A 447 -1.24 -10.50 3.83
CA ASN A 447 0.04 -10.62 3.15
C ASN A 447 0.64 -12.03 3.34
N ILE A 448 0.64 -12.53 4.56
CA ILE A 448 1.12 -13.87 4.90
C ILE A 448 0.31 -14.95 4.20
N THR A 449 -1.02 -14.87 4.27
CA THR A 449 -1.92 -15.91 3.76
C THR A 449 -2.10 -15.88 2.25
N GLY A 450 -1.79 -14.75 1.61
CA GLY A 450 -1.95 -14.57 0.17
C GLY A 450 -3.32 -14.05 -0.25
N GLN A 451 -4.24 -13.88 0.68
CA GLN A 451 -5.63 -13.48 0.44
C GLN A 451 -5.73 -12.03 -0.07
N PRO A 452 -6.75 -11.71 -0.90
CA PRO A 452 -7.06 -10.34 -1.24
C PRO A 452 -7.73 -9.63 -0.05
N SER A 453 -7.40 -8.34 0.13
CA SER A 453 -7.96 -7.57 1.23
C SER A 453 -8.06 -6.09 0.84
N MET A 454 -9.12 -5.41 1.28
CA MET A 454 -9.35 -4.00 1.00
C MET A 454 -9.58 -3.18 2.27
N SER A 455 -9.23 -1.90 2.23
CA SER A 455 -9.64 -0.88 3.21
C SER A 455 -10.63 0.07 2.58
N VAL A 456 -11.77 0.29 3.25
CA VAL A 456 -12.87 1.15 2.80
C VAL A 456 -13.04 2.30 3.80
N PRO A 457 -13.08 3.58 3.37
CA PRO A 457 -13.04 4.75 4.25
C PRO A 457 -14.44 5.15 4.76
N LEU A 458 -15.05 4.33 5.59
CA LEU A 458 -16.45 4.50 6.04
C LEU A 458 -16.61 5.30 7.35
N HIS A 459 -15.51 5.74 7.97
CA HIS A 459 -15.57 6.45 9.26
C HIS A 459 -14.52 7.57 9.34
N HIS A 460 -14.85 8.61 10.09
CA HIS A 460 -13.92 9.62 10.56
C HIS A 460 -13.97 9.63 12.09
N SER A 461 -12.81 9.77 12.72
CA SER A 461 -12.70 9.94 14.17
C SER A 461 -13.31 11.27 14.62
N ALA A 462 -13.48 11.45 15.92
CA ALA A 462 -13.96 12.70 16.49
C ALA A 462 -13.06 13.91 16.11
N ASP A 463 -11.77 13.67 15.84
CA ASP A 463 -10.81 14.68 15.38
C ASP A 463 -10.84 14.90 13.86
N GLY A 464 -11.77 14.31 13.15
CA GLY A 464 -11.95 14.44 11.70
C GLY A 464 -10.95 13.63 10.85
N LEU A 465 -10.14 12.75 11.45
CA LEU A 465 -9.21 11.89 10.73
C LEU A 465 -9.91 10.64 10.18
N PRO A 466 -9.62 10.22 8.93
CA PRO A 466 -10.21 9.02 8.36
C PRO A 466 -9.81 7.74 9.11
N VAL A 467 -10.74 6.78 9.16
CA VAL A 467 -10.56 5.45 9.76
C VAL A 467 -11.17 4.41 8.81
N GLY A 468 -10.33 3.51 8.32
CA GLY A 468 -10.74 2.47 7.38
C GLY A 468 -11.27 1.21 8.06
N SER A 469 -12.29 0.62 7.45
CA SER A 469 -12.74 -0.75 7.72
C SER A 469 -12.11 -1.71 6.73
N MET A 470 -11.50 -2.80 7.20
CA MET A 470 -10.77 -3.75 6.37
C MET A 470 -11.58 -5.03 6.16
N PHE A 471 -11.72 -5.42 4.91
CA PHE A 471 -12.34 -6.68 4.50
C PHE A 471 -11.31 -7.60 3.86
N THR A 472 -11.32 -8.87 4.25
CA THR A 472 -10.48 -9.92 3.66
C THR A 472 -11.39 -11.03 3.12
N ALA A 473 -11.14 -11.47 1.89
CA ALA A 473 -11.88 -12.54 1.22
C ALA A 473 -11.02 -13.80 1.07
N ALA A 474 -11.63 -14.91 0.65
CA ALA A 474 -10.91 -16.10 0.22
C ALA A 474 -9.95 -15.78 -0.93
N LEU A 475 -8.86 -16.56 -1.04
CA LEU A 475 -7.86 -16.39 -2.10
C LEU A 475 -8.53 -16.42 -3.49
N GLY A 476 -8.23 -15.41 -4.31
CA GLY A 476 -8.76 -15.27 -5.68
C GLY A 476 -10.10 -14.56 -5.77
N ASN A 477 -10.70 -14.14 -4.66
CA ASN A 477 -12.06 -13.59 -4.63
C ASN A 477 -12.09 -12.05 -4.59
N GLU A 478 -11.28 -11.40 -5.43
CA GLU A 478 -11.30 -9.94 -5.60
C GLU A 478 -12.63 -9.42 -6.12
N ALA A 479 -13.28 -10.21 -6.98
CA ALA A 479 -14.59 -9.86 -7.55
C ALA A 479 -15.63 -9.55 -6.46
N LEU A 480 -15.70 -10.39 -5.42
CA LEU A 480 -16.60 -10.20 -4.29
C LEU A 480 -16.26 -8.92 -3.51
N LEU A 481 -14.96 -8.62 -3.34
CA LEU A 481 -14.53 -7.39 -2.67
C LEU A 481 -14.96 -6.15 -3.47
N PHE A 482 -14.81 -6.15 -4.79
CA PHE A 482 -15.27 -5.04 -5.64
C PHE A 482 -16.79 -4.90 -5.65
N GLN A 483 -17.54 -5.99 -5.69
CA GLN A 483 -19.01 -5.96 -5.60
C GLN A 483 -19.46 -5.33 -4.29
N LEU A 484 -18.89 -5.77 -3.14
CA LEU A 484 -19.23 -5.22 -1.85
C LEU A 484 -18.77 -3.77 -1.71
N ALA A 485 -17.55 -3.44 -2.15
CA ALA A 485 -17.03 -2.08 -2.08
C ALA A 485 -17.92 -1.08 -2.85
N ALA A 486 -18.37 -1.45 -4.05
CA ALA A 486 -19.28 -0.63 -4.86
C ALA A 486 -20.64 -0.46 -4.17
N GLN A 487 -21.17 -1.49 -3.54
CA GLN A 487 -22.41 -1.39 -2.75
C GLN A 487 -22.25 -0.44 -1.55
N LEU A 488 -21.09 -0.49 -0.87
CA LEU A 488 -20.78 0.40 0.24
C LEU A 488 -20.55 1.84 -0.23
N GLU A 489 -19.86 2.03 -1.35
CA GLU A 489 -19.64 3.36 -1.97
C GLU A 489 -20.96 4.03 -2.35
N GLU A 490 -21.92 3.27 -2.88
CA GLU A 490 -23.26 3.76 -3.19
C GLU A 490 -24.07 4.08 -1.93
N ALA A 491 -24.02 3.21 -0.91
CA ALA A 491 -24.81 3.36 0.30
C ALA A 491 -24.27 4.46 1.24
N GLN A 492 -22.97 4.68 1.26
CA GLN A 492 -22.29 5.71 2.03
C GLN A 492 -21.14 6.31 1.22
N PRO A 493 -21.42 7.25 0.28
CA PRO A 493 -20.42 7.85 -0.59
C PRO A 493 -19.33 8.58 0.20
N TRP A 494 -18.07 8.32 -0.17
CA TRP A 494 -16.89 9.00 0.41
C TRP A 494 -16.15 9.88 -0.60
N VAL A 495 -16.40 9.70 -1.89
CA VAL A 495 -15.69 10.40 -2.99
C VAL A 495 -15.80 11.93 -2.90
N GLY A 496 -16.92 12.44 -2.38
CA GLY A 496 -17.15 13.87 -2.16
C GLY A 496 -16.46 14.46 -0.92
N ASN A 497 -15.85 13.61 -0.06
CA ASN A 497 -15.18 14.08 1.15
C ASN A 497 -13.75 14.52 0.80
N TRP A 498 -13.48 15.81 0.96
CA TRP A 498 -12.16 16.39 0.71
C TRP A 498 -11.52 16.87 2.00
N PRO A 499 -10.18 16.74 2.11
CA PRO A 499 -9.44 17.34 3.21
C PRO A 499 -9.67 18.85 3.28
N THR A 500 -9.94 19.36 4.48
CA THR A 500 -10.08 20.80 4.76
C THR A 500 -8.78 21.45 5.20
N GLY A 501 -7.74 20.65 5.50
CA GLY A 501 -6.46 21.11 6.03
C GLY A 501 -5.48 21.70 5.00
N LEU A 502 -5.87 21.77 3.72
CA LEU A 502 -5.06 22.30 2.60
C LEU A 502 -5.60 23.61 2.03
N ALA A 503 -6.57 24.24 2.70
CA ALA A 503 -7.16 25.53 2.30
C ALA A 503 -6.26 26.71 2.71
#